data_7e3e0907fb30a6a0236563b8597b7df0
#
_entry.id   7e3e0907fb30a6a0236563b8597b7df0
#
_cell.length_a   1.000
_cell.length_b   1.000
_cell.length_c   1.000
_cell.angle_alpha   90.00
_cell.angle_beta   90.00
_cell.angle_gamma   90.00
#
_symmetry.space_group_name_H-M   'P 1'
#
loop_
_entity.id
_entity.type
_entity.pdbx_description
1 polymer ?
#
loop_
_entity_poly.entity_id
_entity_poly.type
_entity_poly.pdbx_seq_one_letter_code
_entity_poly.pdbx_strand_id
1 'polypeptide(L)'
;MIPLVHDFTGERVLVVGGGPVGARKARRFAREAEVVVLSPTFEAESYGDSQRLRAAPDPEEIPDWLDRIDPALVVAATDSTDLNDAIERAADERGILSNRADRSGSRNLGQVVVPATVRDDPVVAAISTGASSPALSRHLRQELESTISGAGSMAELTGSLRDELATVSSETRRAALRAVVDSEAVWKALDTESANARQVATDVIADLTGDSV
;
A
#
# COMPACT_ATOMS: atom_id res chain seq x y z
N MET A 1 -9.85 -3.89 15.46
CA MET A 1 -8.85 -4.07 14.39
C MET A 1 -7.91 -2.88 14.47
N ILE A 2 -6.60 -3.11 14.46
CA ILE A 2 -5.56 -2.07 14.46
C ILE A 2 -4.96 -2.04 13.04
N PRO A 3 -4.92 -0.89 12.35
CA PRO A 3 -4.25 -0.78 11.07
C PRO A 3 -2.73 -0.83 11.27
N LEU A 4 -2.07 -1.64 10.46
CA LEU A 4 -0.62 -1.72 10.36
C LEU A 4 -0.24 -1.56 8.89
N VAL A 5 0.90 -0.95 8.64
CA VAL A 5 1.52 -0.87 7.31
C VAL A 5 2.63 -1.90 7.27
N HIS A 6 2.60 -2.77 6.27
CA HIS A 6 3.62 -3.78 6.03
C HIS A 6 4.37 -3.40 4.75
N ASP A 7 5.68 -3.33 4.82
CA ASP A 7 6.56 -3.14 3.67
C ASP A 7 6.85 -4.50 3.05
N PHE A 8 6.42 -4.69 1.81
CA PHE A 8 6.63 -5.93 1.05
C PHE A 8 7.87 -5.89 0.13
N THR A 9 8.69 -4.86 0.25
CA THR A 9 9.90 -4.74 -0.58
C THR A 9 10.83 -5.94 -0.37
N GLY A 10 11.09 -6.69 -1.44
CA GLY A 10 11.90 -7.91 -1.40
C GLY A 10 11.20 -9.15 -0.83
N GLU A 11 9.93 -9.04 -0.47
CA GLU A 11 9.13 -10.19 -0.02
C GLU A 11 8.32 -10.80 -1.16
N ARG A 12 7.96 -12.08 -1.02
CA ARG A 12 7.09 -12.76 -1.97
C ARG A 12 5.64 -12.77 -1.54
N VAL A 13 4.76 -12.59 -2.51
CA VAL A 13 3.30 -12.73 -2.35
C VAL A 13 2.80 -13.79 -3.32
N LEU A 14 2.16 -14.82 -2.78
CA LEU A 14 1.51 -15.85 -3.59
C LEU A 14 0.04 -15.51 -3.78
N VAL A 15 -0.43 -15.46 -5.04
CA VAL A 15 -1.84 -15.34 -5.38
C VAL A 15 -2.30 -16.66 -6.00
N VAL A 16 -3.21 -17.36 -5.35
CA VAL A 16 -3.82 -18.58 -5.88
C VAL A 16 -5.17 -18.23 -6.52
N GLY A 17 -5.25 -18.36 -7.83
CA GLY A 17 -6.39 -18.01 -8.66
C GLY A 17 -6.06 -17.01 -9.76
N GLY A 18 -6.33 -17.37 -11.01
CA GLY A 18 -6.03 -16.59 -12.21
C GLY A 18 -7.23 -15.85 -12.81
N GLY A 19 -8.34 -15.75 -12.08
CA GLY A 19 -9.50 -14.96 -12.48
C GLY A 19 -9.30 -13.46 -12.26
N PRO A 20 -10.33 -12.64 -12.56
CA PRO A 20 -10.26 -11.16 -12.46
C PRO A 20 -9.90 -10.65 -11.05
N VAL A 21 -10.34 -11.37 -10.01
CA VAL A 21 -10.04 -11.02 -8.61
C VAL A 21 -8.56 -11.25 -8.31
N GLY A 22 -8.02 -12.41 -8.65
CA GLY A 22 -6.60 -12.75 -8.49
C GLY A 22 -5.71 -11.76 -9.24
N ALA A 23 -6.04 -11.46 -10.50
CA ALA A 23 -5.33 -10.50 -11.32
C ALA A 23 -5.29 -9.09 -10.70
N ARG A 24 -6.42 -8.61 -10.16
CA ARG A 24 -6.47 -7.32 -9.45
C ARG A 24 -5.57 -7.31 -8.20
N LYS A 25 -5.55 -8.41 -7.46
CA LYS A 25 -4.68 -8.57 -6.29
C LYS A 25 -3.22 -8.63 -6.70
N ALA A 26 -2.88 -9.41 -7.72
CA ALA A 26 -1.53 -9.52 -8.24
C ALA A 26 -0.97 -8.15 -8.66
N ARG A 27 -1.70 -7.40 -9.51
CA ARG A 27 -1.29 -6.04 -9.91
C ARG A 27 -1.07 -5.09 -8.73
N ARG A 28 -1.85 -5.27 -7.66
CA ARG A 28 -1.70 -4.41 -6.48
C ARG A 28 -0.41 -4.69 -5.73
N PHE A 29 -0.10 -5.97 -5.49
CA PHE A 29 1.10 -6.35 -4.76
C PHE A 29 2.38 -6.24 -5.60
N ALA A 30 2.29 -6.43 -6.92
CA ALA A 30 3.42 -6.29 -7.85
C ALA A 30 4.00 -4.86 -7.97
N ARG A 31 3.42 -3.89 -7.25
CA ARG A 31 4.01 -2.56 -7.11
C ARG A 31 5.20 -2.53 -6.16
N GLU A 32 5.33 -3.55 -5.32
CA GLU A 32 6.24 -3.53 -4.18
C GLU A 32 6.86 -4.91 -3.91
N ALA A 33 6.09 -5.99 -4.07
CA ALA A 33 6.47 -7.36 -3.79
C ALA A 33 6.83 -8.15 -5.05
N GLU A 34 7.57 -9.25 -4.86
CA GLU A 34 7.72 -10.31 -5.85
C GLU A 34 6.46 -11.17 -5.89
N VAL A 35 5.63 -11.03 -6.92
CA VAL A 35 4.34 -11.72 -6.98
C VAL A 35 4.42 -12.97 -7.83
N VAL A 36 3.93 -14.08 -7.26
CA VAL A 36 3.70 -15.34 -7.97
C VAL A 36 2.19 -15.60 -8.05
N VAL A 37 1.67 -15.81 -9.27
CA VAL A 37 0.28 -16.19 -9.48
C VAL A 37 0.22 -17.67 -9.89
N LEU A 38 -0.45 -18.48 -9.08
CA LEU A 38 -0.63 -19.92 -9.29
C LEU A 38 -2.07 -20.18 -9.74
N SER A 39 -2.25 -20.71 -10.95
CA SER A 39 -3.58 -21.02 -11.49
C SER A 39 -3.50 -21.96 -12.70
N PRO A 40 -4.50 -22.84 -12.94
CA PRO A 40 -4.59 -23.62 -14.17
C PRO A 40 -4.86 -22.75 -15.41
N THR A 41 -5.55 -21.62 -15.24
CA THR A 41 -5.92 -20.68 -16.30
C THR A 41 -5.66 -19.23 -15.88
N PHE A 42 -5.44 -18.37 -16.88
CA PHE A 42 -5.24 -16.95 -16.68
C PHE A 42 -6.20 -16.19 -17.59
N GLU A 43 -7.21 -15.56 -17.00
CA GLU A 43 -8.35 -14.96 -17.73
C GLU A 43 -8.21 -13.45 -17.94
N ALA A 44 -7.31 -12.78 -17.17
CA ALA A 44 -7.12 -11.35 -17.29
C ALA A 44 -5.96 -11.01 -18.25
N GLU A 45 -6.04 -9.84 -18.89
CA GLU A 45 -5.01 -9.34 -19.80
C GLU A 45 -3.68 -9.07 -19.07
N SER A 46 -3.73 -8.61 -17.82
CA SER A 46 -2.55 -8.25 -17.06
C SER A 46 -2.64 -8.69 -15.59
N TYR A 47 -1.50 -9.13 -15.06
CA TYR A 47 -1.28 -9.45 -13.64
C TYR A 47 -0.21 -8.53 -13.01
N GLY A 48 0.14 -7.44 -13.69
CA GLY A 48 1.29 -6.62 -13.33
C GLY A 48 2.60 -7.34 -13.62
N ASP A 49 3.67 -6.92 -12.94
CA ASP A 49 4.98 -7.60 -13.01
C ASP A 49 4.99 -8.83 -12.10
N SER A 50 4.22 -9.86 -12.50
CA SER A 50 4.05 -11.10 -11.71
C SER A 50 4.52 -12.32 -12.49
N GLN A 51 5.20 -13.24 -11.81
CA GLN A 51 5.46 -14.56 -12.33
C GLN A 51 4.17 -15.38 -12.37
N ARG A 52 3.85 -16.02 -13.49
CA ARG A 52 2.68 -16.88 -13.65
C ARG A 52 3.09 -18.34 -13.70
N LEU A 53 2.61 -19.14 -12.75
CA LEU A 53 2.81 -20.58 -12.69
C LEU A 53 1.52 -21.28 -13.04
N ARG A 54 1.53 -22.08 -14.12
CA ARG A 54 0.38 -22.86 -14.57
C ARG A 54 0.33 -24.19 -13.85
N ALA A 55 -0.52 -24.28 -12.82
CA ALA A 55 -0.81 -25.51 -12.09
C ALA A 55 -2.22 -25.46 -11.50
N ALA A 56 -2.79 -26.63 -11.24
CA ALA A 56 -4.08 -26.81 -10.59
C ALA A 56 -3.85 -27.62 -9.31
N PRO A 57 -3.38 -26.99 -8.21
CA PRO A 57 -3.10 -27.71 -6.99
C PRO A 57 -4.38 -28.25 -6.36
N ASP A 58 -4.33 -29.48 -5.88
CA ASP A 58 -5.32 -30.00 -4.95
C ASP A 58 -5.10 -29.42 -3.54
N PRO A 59 -6.14 -29.40 -2.68
CA PRO A 59 -6.03 -28.88 -1.30
C PRO A 59 -4.87 -29.47 -0.49
N GLU A 60 -4.55 -30.75 -0.70
CA GLU A 60 -3.49 -31.48 -0.03
C GLU A 60 -2.06 -31.05 -0.48
N GLU A 61 -1.94 -30.44 -1.66
CA GLU A 61 -0.67 -30.00 -2.23
C GLU A 61 -0.30 -28.55 -1.80
N ILE A 62 -1.25 -27.82 -1.21
CA ILE A 62 -1.05 -26.42 -0.79
C ILE A 62 0.13 -26.25 0.16
N PRO A 63 0.34 -27.11 1.19
CA PRO A 63 1.49 -27.03 2.05
C PRO A 63 2.82 -27.02 1.27
N ASP A 64 2.97 -27.92 0.28
CA ASP A 64 4.20 -28.03 -0.53
C ASP A 64 4.41 -26.79 -1.41
N TRP A 65 3.33 -26.19 -1.92
CA TRP A 65 3.42 -24.93 -2.67
C TRP A 65 3.84 -23.76 -1.80
N LEU A 66 3.33 -23.65 -0.56
CA LEU A 66 3.77 -22.63 0.38
C LEU A 66 5.24 -22.80 0.78
N ASP A 67 5.67 -24.05 1.05
CA ASP A 67 7.07 -24.35 1.40
C ASP A 67 8.04 -24.06 0.23
N ARG A 68 7.61 -24.29 -1.01
CA ARG A 68 8.41 -24.04 -2.22
C ARG A 68 8.56 -22.56 -2.54
N ILE A 69 7.49 -21.79 -2.38
CA ILE A 69 7.45 -20.38 -2.75
C ILE A 69 7.92 -19.51 -1.60
N ASP A 70 7.70 -19.95 -0.36
CA ASP A 70 8.05 -19.23 0.88
C ASP A 70 7.51 -17.78 0.88
N PRO A 71 6.18 -17.58 0.78
CA PRO A 71 5.61 -16.25 0.69
C PRO A 71 5.37 -15.64 2.08
N ALA A 72 5.57 -14.32 2.22
CA ALA A 72 5.16 -13.56 3.39
C ALA A 72 3.63 -13.41 3.50
N LEU A 73 2.94 -13.43 2.34
CA LEU A 73 1.48 -13.34 2.24
C LEU A 73 0.97 -14.28 1.15
N VAL A 74 -0.10 -15.02 1.45
CA VAL A 74 -0.88 -15.75 0.45
C VAL A 74 -2.28 -15.16 0.28
N VAL A 75 -2.70 -15.01 -0.98
CA VAL A 75 -4.04 -14.56 -1.35
C VAL A 75 -4.82 -15.72 -1.95
N ALA A 76 -5.88 -16.16 -1.28
CA ALA A 76 -6.82 -17.15 -1.78
C ALA A 76 -7.92 -16.44 -2.59
N ALA A 77 -7.88 -16.61 -3.92
CA ALA A 77 -8.77 -15.95 -4.87
C ALA A 77 -9.33 -16.94 -5.91
N THR A 78 -9.57 -18.19 -5.49
CA THR A 78 -10.21 -19.22 -6.32
C THR A 78 -11.72 -19.26 -6.11
N ASP A 79 -12.43 -19.93 -6.97
CA ASP A 79 -13.86 -20.25 -6.85
C ASP A 79 -14.13 -21.50 -6.00
N SER A 80 -13.09 -22.28 -5.65
CA SER A 80 -13.18 -23.44 -4.77
C SER A 80 -13.05 -23.03 -3.31
N THR A 81 -14.14 -23.18 -2.55
CA THR A 81 -14.14 -22.94 -1.10
C THR A 81 -13.15 -23.87 -0.38
N ASP A 82 -13.11 -25.15 -0.76
CA ASP A 82 -12.26 -26.16 -0.12
C ASP A 82 -10.77 -25.83 -0.32
N LEU A 83 -10.40 -25.41 -1.52
CA LEU A 83 -9.03 -24.97 -1.81
C LEU A 83 -8.67 -23.70 -1.04
N ASN A 84 -9.59 -22.73 -1.01
CA ASN A 84 -9.37 -21.50 -0.24
C ASN A 84 -9.27 -21.78 1.27
N ASP A 85 -10.02 -22.74 1.82
CA ASP A 85 -9.94 -23.17 3.21
C ASP A 85 -8.61 -23.90 3.51
N ALA A 86 -8.12 -24.71 2.57
CA ALA A 86 -6.82 -25.37 2.68
C ALA A 86 -5.66 -24.33 2.67
N ILE A 87 -5.74 -23.33 1.80
CA ILE A 87 -4.75 -22.23 1.74
C ILE A 87 -4.70 -21.49 3.08
N GLU A 88 -5.86 -21.11 3.61
CA GLU A 88 -5.95 -20.39 4.88
C GLU A 88 -5.34 -21.22 6.03
N ARG A 89 -5.70 -22.49 6.13
CA ARG A 89 -5.21 -23.40 7.18
C ARG A 89 -3.71 -23.60 7.09
N ALA A 90 -3.19 -23.90 5.89
CA ALA A 90 -1.78 -24.14 5.68
C ALA A 90 -0.93 -22.88 5.93
N ALA A 91 -1.47 -21.69 5.65
CA ALA A 91 -0.84 -20.43 5.97
C ALA A 91 -0.79 -20.17 7.48
N ASP A 92 -1.88 -20.41 8.20
CA ASP A 92 -1.97 -20.24 9.67
C ASP A 92 -0.96 -21.16 10.39
N GLU A 93 -0.88 -22.43 9.98
CA GLU A 93 0.08 -23.40 10.51
C GLU A 93 1.55 -22.97 10.34
N ARG A 94 1.86 -22.13 9.34
CA ARG A 94 3.20 -21.63 9.02
C ARG A 94 3.46 -20.20 9.49
N GLY A 95 2.46 -19.55 10.09
CA GLY A 95 2.56 -18.14 10.45
C GLY A 95 2.61 -17.18 9.24
N ILE A 96 2.20 -17.64 8.06
CA ILE A 96 2.10 -16.84 6.84
C ILE A 96 0.83 -16.00 6.88
N LEU A 97 0.93 -14.72 6.54
CA LEU A 97 -0.25 -13.85 6.42
C LEU A 97 -1.17 -14.38 5.32
N SER A 98 -2.49 -14.34 5.56
CA SER A 98 -3.46 -14.77 4.55
C SER A 98 -4.54 -13.73 4.26
N ASN A 99 -4.95 -13.63 2.98
CA ASN A 99 -6.07 -12.80 2.55
C ASN A 99 -7.07 -13.62 1.75
N ARG A 100 -8.29 -13.77 2.26
CA ARG A 100 -9.41 -14.42 1.54
C ARG A 100 -10.14 -13.38 0.69
N ALA A 101 -10.30 -13.68 -0.60
CA ALA A 101 -11.00 -12.79 -1.54
C ALA A 101 -12.50 -13.09 -1.64
N ASP A 102 -12.92 -14.30 -1.26
CA ASP A 102 -14.29 -14.82 -1.35
C ASP A 102 -15.14 -14.54 -0.10
N ARG A 103 -14.52 -14.20 1.02
CA ARG A 103 -15.24 -13.95 2.29
C ARG A 103 -15.09 -12.50 2.75
N SER A 104 -16.22 -11.94 3.23
CA SER A 104 -16.27 -10.67 3.95
C SER A 104 -16.88 -10.91 5.34
N GLY A 105 -16.32 -10.32 6.39
CA GLY A 105 -16.87 -10.44 7.76
C GLY A 105 -15.88 -10.98 8.79
N SER A 106 -16.29 -12.01 9.58
CA SER A 106 -15.45 -12.60 10.62
C SER A 106 -14.16 -13.19 10.05
N ARG A 107 -13.05 -12.96 10.74
CA ARG A 107 -11.71 -13.38 10.31
C ARG A 107 -11.06 -14.21 11.39
N ASN A 108 -10.26 -15.18 10.98
CA ASN A 108 -9.39 -15.94 11.86
C ASN A 108 -8.10 -15.16 12.16
N LEU A 109 -7.33 -15.67 13.13
CA LEU A 109 -5.98 -15.16 13.40
C LEU A 109 -5.12 -15.29 12.13
N GLY A 110 -4.18 -14.37 11.95
CA GLY A 110 -3.31 -14.37 10.75
C GLY A 110 -3.95 -13.80 9.48
N GLN A 111 -5.26 -13.61 9.45
CA GLN A 111 -5.92 -12.99 8.29
C GLN A 111 -5.73 -11.48 8.23
N VAL A 112 -5.33 -11.01 7.06
CA VAL A 112 -5.17 -9.58 6.78
C VAL A 112 -6.23 -9.05 5.83
N VAL A 113 -6.55 -7.78 6.01
CA VAL A 113 -7.44 -7.03 5.11
C VAL A 113 -6.57 -6.20 4.18
N VAL A 114 -6.91 -6.22 2.91
CA VAL A 114 -6.34 -5.28 1.94
C VAL A 114 -7.35 -4.12 1.78
N PRO A 115 -7.15 -2.97 2.44
CA PRO A 115 -8.11 -1.88 2.49
C PRO A 115 -8.20 -1.14 1.15
N ALA A 116 -9.22 -0.30 0.98
CA ALA A 116 -9.20 0.71 -0.06
C ALA A 116 -8.03 1.65 0.18
N THR A 117 -7.24 1.94 -0.84
CA THR A 117 -5.99 2.69 -0.71
C THR A 117 -5.96 3.81 -1.74
N VAL A 118 -5.50 4.99 -1.30
CA VAL A 118 -5.13 6.12 -2.15
C VAL A 118 -3.63 6.32 -2.00
N ARG A 119 -2.96 6.64 -3.10
CA ARG A 119 -1.50 6.88 -3.12
C ARG A 119 -1.22 8.18 -3.86
N ASP A 120 -0.28 8.92 -3.29
CA ASP A 120 0.47 9.99 -3.92
C ASP A 120 1.91 9.84 -3.38
N ASP A 121 2.69 8.98 -4.06
CA ASP A 121 3.94 8.42 -3.52
C ASP A 121 4.91 9.52 -3.07
N PRO A 122 5.51 9.43 -1.86
CA PRO A 122 5.51 8.27 -0.95
C PRO A 122 4.31 8.23 0.03
N VAL A 123 3.33 9.11 -0.08
CA VAL A 123 2.18 9.16 0.82
C VAL A 123 1.17 8.07 0.48
N VAL A 124 0.75 7.32 1.49
CA VAL A 124 -0.26 6.26 1.36
C VAL A 124 -1.35 6.46 2.41
N ALA A 125 -2.60 6.52 1.97
CA ALA A 125 -3.78 6.52 2.82
C ALA A 125 -4.59 5.24 2.63
N ALA A 126 -5.01 4.62 3.73
CA ALA A 126 -5.77 3.37 3.71
C ALA A 126 -7.09 3.51 4.49
N ILE A 127 -8.19 3.00 3.91
CA ILE A 127 -9.53 3.13 4.46
C ILE A 127 -10.13 1.74 4.65
N SER A 128 -10.61 1.47 5.84
CA SER A 128 -11.37 0.25 6.14
C SER A 128 -12.63 0.59 6.92
N THR A 129 -13.77 0.08 6.45
CA THR A 129 -15.06 0.14 7.17
C THR A 129 -15.36 -1.15 7.91
N GLY A 130 -14.36 -1.99 8.16
CA GLY A 130 -14.54 -3.29 8.81
C GLY A 130 -15.42 -4.26 8.01
N ALA A 131 -15.46 -4.11 6.67
CA ALA A 131 -16.36 -4.82 5.76
C ALA A 131 -17.86 -4.43 5.88
N SER A 132 -18.20 -3.42 6.68
CA SER A 132 -19.60 -3.01 6.90
C SER A 132 -20.19 -2.26 5.71
N SER A 133 -19.37 -1.46 4.97
CA SER A 133 -19.88 -0.62 3.89
C SER A 133 -18.85 -0.41 2.77
N PRO A 134 -18.89 -1.26 1.72
CA PRO A 134 -18.04 -1.06 0.54
C PRO A 134 -18.32 0.26 -0.20
N ALA A 135 -19.58 0.71 -0.19
CA ALA A 135 -19.98 1.97 -0.81
C ALA A 135 -19.33 3.17 -0.10
N LEU A 136 -19.36 3.18 1.25
CA LEU A 136 -18.71 4.23 2.04
C LEU A 136 -17.18 4.21 1.85
N SER A 137 -16.56 3.02 1.82
CA SER A 137 -15.11 2.91 1.55
C SER A 137 -14.74 3.49 0.18
N ARG A 138 -15.60 3.29 -0.84
CA ARG A 138 -15.39 3.87 -2.17
C ARG A 138 -15.54 5.39 -2.15
N HIS A 139 -16.57 5.90 -1.51
CA HIS A 139 -16.82 7.34 -1.39
C HIS A 139 -15.65 8.04 -0.68
N LEU A 140 -15.26 7.55 0.50
CA LEU A 140 -14.14 8.11 1.25
C LEU A 140 -12.81 8.03 0.49
N ARG A 141 -12.60 6.96 -0.31
CA ARG A 141 -11.42 6.87 -1.17
C ARG A 141 -11.39 8.01 -2.20
N GLN A 142 -12.53 8.32 -2.83
CA GLN A 142 -12.64 9.40 -3.82
C GLN A 142 -12.39 10.77 -3.19
N GLU A 143 -12.94 11.02 -2.00
CA GLU A 143 -12.70 12.27 -1.24
C GLU A 143 -11.22 12.43 -0.87
N LEU A 144 -10.59 11.35 -0.39
CA LEU A 144 -9.17 11.37 -0.05
C LEU A 144 -8.26 11.52 -1.27
N GLU A 145 -8.66 11.04 -2.44
CA GLU A 145 -7.89 11.16 -3.68
C GLU A 145 -7.61 12.63 -4.01
N SER A 146 -8.62 13.51 -3.85
CA SER A 146 -8.46 14.95 -4.01
C SER A 146 -7.69 15.61 -2.86
N THR A 147 -7.86 15.09 -1.64
CA THR A 147 -7.25 15.67 -0.43
C THR A 147 -5.74 15.44 -0.36
N ILE A 148 -5.25 14.28 -0.83
CA ILE A 148 -3.82 13.95 -0.77
C ILE A 148 -3.06 14.30 -2.06
N SER A 149 -3.73 14.88 -3.04
CA SER A 149 -3.08 15.34 -4.27
C SER A 149 -1.99 16.36 -3.94
N GLY A 150 -0.77 16.15 -4.44
CA GLY A 150 0.42 16.96 -4.14
C GLY A 150 1.12 16.61 -2.81
N ALA A 151 0.54 15.72 -1.99
CA ALA A 151 1.14 15.34 -0.71
C ALA A 151 2.48 14.61 -0.88
N GLY A 152 2.66 13.85 -1.96
CA GLY A 152 3.92 13.20 -2.29
C GLY A 152 5.05 14.20 -2.49
N SER A 153 4.83 15.19 -3.35
CA SER A 153 5.79 16.27 -3.59
C SER A 153 6.09 17.09 -2.32
N MET A 154 5.07 17.33 -1.49
CA MET A 154 5.25 17.98 -0.19
C MET A 154 6.09 17.12 0.76
N ALA A 155 5.90 15.81 0.77
CA ALA A 155 6.67 14.89 1.60
C ALA A 155 8.15 14.86 1.19
N GLU A 156 8.43 14.84 -0.11
CA GLU A 156 9.80 14.90 -0.65
C GLU A 156 10.47 16.23 -0.31
N LEU A 157 9.78 17.35 -0.52
CA LEU A 157 10.27 18.69 -0.18
C LEU A 157 10.61 18.80 1.31
N THR A 158 9.69 18.41 2.18
CA THR A 158 9.87 18.51 3.63
C THR A 158 10.91 17.50 4.14
N GLY A 159 11.07 16.35 3.49
CA GLY A 159 12.15 15.40 3.75
C GLY A 159 13.53 16.03 3.49
N SER A 160 13.71 16.62 2.30
CA SER A 160 14.93 17.36 1.92
C SER A 160 15.26 18.49 2.90
N LEU A 161 14.25 19.33 3.23
CA LEU A 161 14.43 20.44 4.19
C LEU A 161 14.78 19.94 5.60
N ARG A 162 14.25 18.79 6.02
CA ARG A 162 14.60 18.17 7.32
C ARG A 162 16.08 17.83 7.40
N ASP A 163 16.64 17.30 6.31
CA ASP A 163 18.06 16.92 6.24
C ASP A 163 18.95 18.17 6.27
N GLU A 164 18.57 19.24 5.57
CA GLU A 164 19.30 20.52 5.57
C GLU A 164 19.27 21.19 6.94
N LEU A 165 18.15 21.11 7.63
CA LEU A 165 17.97 21.64 8.97
C LEU A 165 18.48 20.69 10.07
N ALA A 166 19.33 19.71 9.76
CA ALA A 166 19.84 18.74 10.73
C ALA A 166 20.62 19.37 11.88
N THR A 167 21.31 20.49 11.62
CA THR A 167 22.12 21.25 12.61
C THR A 167 21.30 22.19 13.49
N VAL A 168 20.06 22.49 13.12
CA VAL A 168 19.16 23.36 13.87
C VAL A 168 18.48 22.59 15.00
N SER A 169 18.09 23.28 16.08
CA SER A 169 17.40 22.64 17.20
C SER A 169 16.14 21.86 16.74
N SER A 170 15.83 20.76 17.42
CA SER A 170 14.67 19.92 17.05
C SER A 170 13.34 20.68 17.14
N GLU A 171 13.24 21.68 17.99
CA GLU A 171 12.06 22.53 18.16
C GLU A 171 11.91 23.47 16.96
N THR A 172 12.96 24.21 16.62
CA THR A 172 12.98 25.13 15.47
C THR A 172 12.73 24.38 14.16
N ARG A 173 13.38 23.23 13.98
CA ARG A 173 13.17 22.38 12.79
C ARG A 173 11.71 21.92 12.65
N ARG A 174 11.06 21.49 13.75
CA ARG A 174 9.64 21.13 13.73
C ARG A 174 8.74 22.30 13.37
N ALA A 175 9.02 23.49 13.93
CA ALA A 175 8.26 24.70 13.64
C ALA A 175 8.39 25.10 12.18
N ALA A 176 9.61 25.08 11.62
CA ALA A 176 9.89 25.38 10.22
C ALA A 176 9.16 24.43 9.26
N LEU A 177 9.29 23.11 9.47
CA LEU A 177 8.62 22.12 8.61
C LEU A 177 7.09 22.20 8.70
N ARG A 178 6.54 22.52 9.88
CA ARG A 178 5.10 22.75 10.02
C ARG A 178 4.66 23.98 9.24
N ALA A 179 5.38 25.09 9.33
CA ALA A 179 5.06 26.30 8.59
C ALA A 179 5.05 26.06 7.06
N VAL A 180 5.98 25.25 6.56
CA VAL A 180 6.01 24.84 5.14
C VAL A 180 4.76 24.04 4.77
N VAL A 181 4.40 23.03 5.58
CA VAL A 181 3.21 22.18 5.31
C VAL A 181 1.90 22.99 5.39
N ASP A 182 1.82 23.98 6.29
CA ASP A 182 0.63 24.81 6.48
C ASP A 182 0.54 25.95 5.45
N SER A 183 1.56 26.16 4.60
CA SER A 183 1.63 27.25 3.63
C SER A 183 0.89 26.95 2.32
N GLU A 184 -0.23 27.65 2.07
CA GLU A 184 -0.95 27.57 0.79
C GLU A 184 -0.06 27.96 -0.41
N ALA A 185 0.89 28.89 -0.22
CA ALA A 185 1.80 29.31 -1.28
C ALA A 185 2.72 28.17 -1.73
N VAL A 186 3.19 27.34 -0.78
CA VAL A 186 4.03 26.17 -1.08
C VAL A 186 3.20 25.11 -1.81
N TRP A 187 1.99 24.79 -1.35
CA TRP A 187 1.09 23.85 -2.04
C TRP A 187 0.80 24.30 -3.47
N LYS A 188 0.48 25.56 -3.68
CA LYS A 188 0.24 26.11 -5.01
C LYS A 188 1.48 26.05 -5.93
N ALA A 189 2.67 26.26 -5.37
CA ALA A 189 3.92 26.15 -6.12
C ALA A 189 4.22 24.70 -6.53
N LEU A 190 3.87 23.71 -5.69
CA LEU A 190 3.98 22.28 -6.01
C LEU A 190 2.99 21.86 -7.09
N ASP A 191 1.73 22.28 -7.02
CA ASP A 191 0.68 21.97 -8.01
C ASP A 191 1.01 22.46 -9.42
N THR A 192 1.74 23.57 -9.53
CA THR A 192 2.12 24.15 -10.82
C THR A 192 3.42 23.59 -11.39
N GLU A 193 3.97 22.52 -10.77
CA GLU A 193 5.31 21.98 -11.10
C GLU A 193 6.37 23.10 -11.23
N SER A 194 6.16 24.17 -10.48
CA SER A 194 7.04 25.34 -10.54
C SER A 194 8.38 24.97 -9.90
N ALA A 195 9.47 25.19 -10.63
CA ALA A 195 10.85 25.05 -10.12
C ALA A 195 11.10 25.91 -8.86
N ASN A 196 10.12 26.67 -8.42
CA ASN A 196 10.18 27.65 -7.35
C ASN A 196 9.62 27.18 -5.99
N ALA A 197 9.00 25.97 -5.92
CA ALA A 197 8.39 25.48 -4.64
C ALA A 197 9.39 25.45 -3.50
N ARG A 198 10.64 25.06 -3.79
CA ARG A 198 11.72 25.05 -2.80
C ARG A 198 12.09 26.46 -2.30
N GLN A 199 12.15 27.44 -3.20
CA GLN A 199 12.43 28.83 -2.83
C GLN A 199 11.31 29.38 -1.94
N VAL A 200 10.04 29.17 -2.33
CA VAL A 200 8.88 29.59 -1.52
C VAL A 200 8.92 28.97 -0.12
N ALA A 201 9.30 27.69 -0.02
CA ALA A 201 9.44 27.03 1.27
C ALA A 201 10.59 27.63 2.11
N THR A 202 11.70 27.98 1.47
CA THR A 202 12.84 28.63 2.14
C THR A 202 12.45 30.02 2.65
N ASP A 203 11.70 30.77 1.87
CA ASP A 203 11.20 32.10 2.26
C ASP A 203 10.26 31.99 3.47
N VAL A 204 9.36 31.00 3.51
CA VAL A 204 8.48 30.72 4.67
C VAL A 204 9.29 30.41 5.92
N ILE A 205 10.39 29.67 5.78
CA ILE A 205 11.27 29.35 6.92
C ILE A 205 12.02 30.59 7.42
N ALA A 206 12.54 31.42 6.50
CA ALA A 206 13.24 32.66 6.83
C ALA A 206 12.35 33.64 7.58
N ASP A 207 11.12 33.82 7.13
CA ASP A 207 10.11 34.67 7.79
C ASP A 207 9.82 34.20 9.23
N LEU A 208 9.81 32.89 9.48
CA LEU A 208 9.57 32.32 10.81
C LEU A 208 10.77 32.52 11.74
N THR A 209 12.01 32.43 11.22
CA THR A 209 13.24 32.48 12.03
C THR A 209 13.76 33.89 12.24
N GLY A 210 13.20 34.87 11.53
CA GLY A 210 13.67 36.27 11.59
C GLY A 210 15.04 36.48 10.92
N ASP A 211 15.59 35.50 10.25
CA ASP A 211 16.80 35.56 9.46
C ASP A 211 16.43 35.94 8.01
N SER A 212 16.44 37.23 7.72
CA SER A 212 16.54 37.72 6.37
C SER A 212 17.95 37.40 5.85
N VAL A 213 18.05 36.45 4.93
CA VAL A 213 19.26 36.20 4.14
C VAL A 213 19.43 37.27 3.08
#